data_9c356b4f527980fe7c21000d0d8f210c
#
_entry.id   9c356b4f527980fe7c21000d0d8f210c
#
_cell.length_a   1.000
_cell.length_b   1.000
_cell.length_c   1.000
_cell.angle_alpha   90.00
_cell.angle_beta   90.00
_cell.angle_gamma   90.00
#
_symmetry.space_group_name_H-M   'P 1'
#
loop_
_entity.id
_entity.type
_entity.pdbx_description
1 polymer ?
#
loop_
_entity_poly.entity_id
_entity_poly.type
_entity_poly.pdbx_seq_one_letter_code
_entity_poly.pdbx_strand_id
1 'polypeptide(L)'
;MVRLKVARANNTVSEQFLSINDTVTIPLDELSFRYARSSGPGGQHVQRTETKVELLFDLARSPSLSEEQRQLALSQLGGRIDSQGVLHLVSQTGRSQLDNREEVVERFRRLLAAALVPAKKRASTKPSAASRHRRLEAKRRRGHAKRLRRVASYD
;
A
#
# COMPACT_ATOMS: atom_id res chain seq x y z
N MET A 1 -33.06 -25.91 20.30
CA MET A 1 -31.60 -25.92 20.25
C MET A 1 -31.17 -26.40 18.86
N VAL A 2 -31.06 -25.49 17.90
CA VAL A 2 -30.76 -25.82 16.50
C VAL A 2 -29.26 -25.44 16.25
N ARG A 3 -28.42 -26.47 16.10
CA ARG A 3 -27.03 -26.31 15.72
C ARG A 3 -26.95 -25.98 14.23
N LEU A 4 -26.59 -24.74 13.89
CA LEU A 4 -26.18 -24.41 12.53
C LEU A 4 -24.85 -25.13 12.24
N LYS A 5 -24.90 -26.13 11.37
CA LYS A 5 -23.73 -26.67 10.68
C LYS A 5 -23.26 -25.62 9.68
N VAL A 6 -22.13 -24.97 9.98
CA VAL A 6 -21.38 -24.20 8.98
C VAL A 6 -20.83 -25.20 7.97
N ALA A 7 -21.41 -25.23 6.79
CA ALA A 7 -20.89 -25.98 5.66
C ALA A 7 -19.51 -25.42 5.29
N ARG A 8 -18.47 -26.22 5.47
CA ARG A 8 -17.18 -26.00 4.83
C ARG A 8 -17.39 -26.20 3.33
N ALA A 9 -17.50 -25.10 2.59
CA ALA A 9 -17.50 -25.11 1.13
C ALA A 9 -16.15 -25.66 0.66
N ASN A 10 -16.19 -26.69 -0.14
CA ASN A 10 -15.05 -27.36 -0.75
C ASN A 10 -14.26 -26.38 -1.63
N ASN A 11 -13.04 -26.09 -1.23
CA ASN A 11 -12.12 -25.13 -1.83
C ASN A 11 -11.22 -25.81 -2.90
N THR A 12 -11.83 -26.45 -3.89
CA THR A 12 -11.05 -27.18 -4.93
C THR A 12 -10.91 -26.40 -6.25
N VAL A 13 -11.61 -25.25 -6.40
CA VAL A 13 -11.51 -24.40 -7.61
C VAL A 13 -10.71 -23.12 -7.33
N SER A 14 -10.45 -22.81 -6.08
CA SER A 14 -9.79 -21.57 -5.65
C SER A 14 -8.26 -21.58 -5.76
N GLU A 15 -7.63 -22.72 -6.06
CA GLU A 15 -6.16 -22.83 -6.07
C GLU A 15 -5.51 -22.24 -7.33
N GLN A 16 -6.28 -21.95 -8.38
CA GLN A 16 -5.73 -21.42 -9.65
C GLN A 16 -5.95 -19.91 -9.81
N PHE A 17 -6.78 -19.29 -8.98
CA PHE A 17 -7.16 -17.90 -9.13
C PHE A 17 -7.13 -17.15 -7.80
N LEU A 18 -6.57 -15.94 -7.82
CA LEU A 18 -6.57 -15.02 -6.70
C LEU A 18 -7.64 -13.93 -6.92
N SER A 19 -8.70 -13.94 -6.12
CA SER A 19 -9.69 -12.87 -6.13
C SER A 19 -9.11 -11.62 -5.46
N ILE A 20 -9.08 -10.52 -6.19
CA ILE A 20 -8.61 -9.22 -5.71
C ILE A 20 -9.76 -8.40 -5.13
N ASN A 21 -10.84 -8.27 -5.91
CA ASN A 21 -12.11 -7.66 -5.53
C ASN A 21 -13.27 -8.33 -6.28
N ASP A 22 -14.49 -7.79 -6.18
CA ASP A 22 -15.69 -8.36 -6.80
C ASP A 22 -15.62 -8.43 -8.34
N THR A 23 -14.72 -7.66 -8.98
CA THR A 23 -14.64 -7.53 -10.44
C THR A 23 -13.33 -8.01 -11.04
N VAL A 24 -12.29 -8.19 -10.21
CA VAL A 24 -10.94 -8.55 -10.68
C VAL A 24 -10.47 -9.81 -10.00
N THR A 25 -10.09 -10.78 -10.82
CA THR A 25 -9.50 -12.06 -10.40
C THR A 25 -8.24 -12.28 -11.23
N ILE A 26 -7.14 -12.59 -10.58
CA ILE A 26 -5.83 -12.83 -11.21
C ILE A 26 -5.52 -14.33 -11.18
N PRO A 27 -5.26 -14.97 -12.32
CA PRO A 27 -4.70 -16.33 -12.35
C PRO A 27 -3.35 -16.39 -11.65
N LEU A 28 -3.08 -17.44 -10.90
CA LEU A 28 -1.77 -17.61 -10.23
C LEU A 28 -0.61 -17.76 -11.23
N ASP A 29 -0.89 -18.11 -12.47
CA ASP A 29 0.08 -18.21 -13.55
C ASP A 29 0.68 -16.85 -13.95
N GLU A 30 -0.02 -15.74 -13.68
CA GLU A 30 0.50 -14.39 -13.88
C GLU A 30 1.47 -13.97 -12.76
N LEU A 31 1.53 -14.72 -11.65
CA LEU A 31 2.42 -14.46 -10.53
C LEU A 31 3.69 -15.28 -10.64
N SER A 32 4.82 -14.63 -10.71
CA SER A 32 6.13 -15.29 -10.68
C SER A 32 6.74 -15.15 -9.29
N PHE A 33 7.44 -16.18 -8.83
CA PHE A 33 8.08 -16.18 -7.52
C PHE A 33 9.57 -16.42 -7.67
N ARG A 34 10.37 -15.64 -6.95
CA ARG A 34 11.81 -15.86 -6.76
C ARG A 34 12.08 -16.15 -5.30
N TYR A 35 13.00 -17.06 -5.06
CA TYR A 35 13.40 -17.47 -3.71
C TYR A 35 14.85 -17.09 -3.48
N ALA A 36 15.17 -16.63 -2.28
CA ALA A 36 16.51 -16.25 -1.89
C ALA A 36 16.70 -16.48 -0.39
N ARG A 37 17.95 -16.44 0.06
CA ARG A 37 18.28 -16.46 1.48
C ARG A 37 17.84 -15.16 2.13
N SER A 38 17.32 -15.26 3.37
CA SER A 38 16.96 -14.07 4.14
C SER A 38 18.22 -13.27 4.51
N SER A 39 18.13 -11.95 4.42
CA SER A 39 19.16 -11.05 4.92
C SER A 39 18.87 -10.72 6.39
N GLY A 40 19.75 -11.08 7.30
CA GLY A 40 19.60 -10.77 8.73
C GLY A 40 20.63 -11.46 9.61
N PRO A 41 20.81 -11.02 10.86
CA PRO A 41 21.61 -11.73 11.84
C PRO A 41 20.92 -13.04 12.17
N GLY A 42 21.47 -14.16 11.72
CA GLY A 42 20.94 -15.49 11.96
C GLY A 42 22.01 -16.55 11.96
N GLY A 43 21.74 -17.66 12.66
CA GLY A 43 22.61 -18.83 12.74
C GLY A 43 22.65 -19.62 11.44
N GLN A 44 23.24 -20.82 11.47
CA GLN A 44 23.45 -21.70 10.30
C GLN A 44 22.16 -21.97 9.48
N HIS A 45 20.99 -21.95 10.09
CA HIS A 45 19.71 -22.19 9.42
C HIS A 45 19.40 -21.10 8.38
N VAL A 46 19.62 -19.83 8.72
CA VAL A 46 19.37 -18.67 7.80
C VAL A 46 20.31 -18.71 6.61
N GLN A 47 21.51 -19.24 6.77
CA GLN A 47 22.50 -19.34 5.68
C GLN A 47 22.25 -20.52 4.74
N ARG A 48 21.46 -21.52 5.16
CA ARG A 48 21.22 -22.74 4.39
C ARG A 48 19.85 -22.81 3.70
N THR A 49 18.89 -21.99 4.15
CA THR A 49 17.51 -22.05 3.65
C THR A 49 17.11 -20.78 2.91
N GLU A 50 16.45 -20.95 1.75
CA GLU A 50 15.93 -19.85 0.95
C GLU A 50 14.50 -19.50 1.37
N THR A 51 14.38 -18.84 2.53
CA THR A 51 13.07 -18.48 3.10
C THR A 51 12.51 -17.16 2.59
N LYS A 52 13.35 -16.28 2.04
CA LYS A 52 12.90 -15.03 1.44
C LYS A 52 12.16 -15.32 0.13
N VAL A 53 10.97 -14.76 -0.01
CA VAL A 53 10.13 -14.88 -1.21
C VAL A 53 9.91 -13.50 -1.81
N GLU A 54 10.17 -13.38 -3.11
CA GLU A 54 9.85 -12.22 -3.92
C GLU A 54 8.76 -12.62 -4.92
N LEU A 55 7.63 -11.91 -4.90
CA LEU A 55 6.56 -12.01 -5.86
C LEU A 55 6.76 -10.94 -6.94
N LEU A 56 6.68 -11.36 -8.20
CA LEU A 56 6.72 -10.50 -9.37
C LEU A 56 5.39 -10.62 -10.12
N PHE A 57 4.86 -9.47 -10.52
CA PHE A 57 3.64 -9.39 -11.30
C PHE A 57 3.80 -8.34 -12.41
N ASP A 58 3.68 -8.75 -13.67
CA ASP A 58 3.73 -7.85 -14.81
C ASP A 58 2.42 -7.04 -14.90
N LEU A 59 2.38 -5.92 -14.19
CA LEU A 59 1.21 -5.06 -14.12
C LEU A 59 0.92 -4.40 -15.48
N ALA A 60 1.97 -4.06 -16.23
CA ALA A 60 1.82 -3.35 -17.49
C ALA A 60 1.19 -4.22 -18.59
N ARG A 61 1.40 -5.54 -18.53
CA ARG A 61 0.95 -6.48 -19.58
C ARG A 61 -0.10 -7.47 -19.10
N SER A 62 -0.56 -7.39 -17.86
CA SER A 62 -1.56 -8.31 -17.32
C SER A 62 -2.84 -8.31 -18.16
N PRO A 63 -3.26 -9.47 -18.70
CA PRO A 63 -4.52 -9.59 -19.42
C PRO A 63 -5.74 -9.56 -18.49
N SER A 64 -5.54 -9.80 -17.19
CA SER A 64 -6.61 -9.80 -16.18
C SER A 64 -7.08 -8.40 -15.78
N LEU A 65 -6.34 -7.35 -16.19
CA LEU A 65 -6.67 -5.97 -15.88
C LEU A 65 -7.07 -5.21 -17.14
N SER A 66 -8.12 -4.38 -17.04
CA SER A 66 -8.44 -3.41 -18.09
C SER A 66 -7.36 -2.33 -18.19
N GLU A 67 -7.34 -1.60 -19.32
CA GLU A 67 -6.37 -0.51 -19.51
C GLU A 67 -6.49 0.56 -18.42
N GLU A 68 -7.72 0.93 -18.04
CA GLU A 68 -7.97 1.90 -16.98
C GLU A 68 -7.47 1.41 -15.63
N GLN A 69 -7.69 0.13 -15.31
CA GLN A 69 -7.22 -0.50 -14.08
C GLN A 69 -5.69 -0.56 -14.02
N ARG A 70 -5.04 -0.90 -15.14
CA ARG A 70 -3.57 -0.89 -15.26
C ARG A 70 -3.00 0.49 -14.98
N GLN A 71 -3.50 1.51 -15.65
CA GLN A 71 -3.03 2.89 -15.47
C GLN A 71 -3.26 3.39 -14.04
N LEU A 72 -4.42 3.10 -13.46
CA LEU A 72 -4.71 3.44 -12.08
C LEU A 72 -3.72 2.75 -11.13
N ALA A 73 -3.50 1.45 -11.27
CA ALA A 73 -2.58 0.70 -10.44
C ALA A 73 -1.12 1.15 -10.63
N LEU A 74 -0.67 1.42 -11.86
CA LEU A 74 0.65 1.98 -12.15
C LEU A 74 0.86 3.33 -11.44
N SER A 75 -0.14 4.20 -11.45
CA SER A 75 -0.06 5.49 -10.77
C SER A 75 0.00 5.39 -9.25
N GLN A 76 -0.70 4.42 -8.66
CA GLN A 76 -0.79 4.23 -7.21
C GLN A 76 0.39 3.44 -6.63
N LEU A 77 0.94 2.50 -7.38
CA LEU A 77 1.99 1.58 -6.94
C LEU A 77 3.39 1.94 -7.45
N GLY A 78 3.57 3.09 -8.12
CA GLY A 78 4.81 3.48 -8.80
C GLY A 78 6.10 3.29 -8.01
N GLY A 79 6.08 3.46 -6.68
CA GLY A 79 7.26 3.23 -5.84
C GLY A 79 7.66 1.74 -5.63
N ARG A 80 6.90 0.79 -6.19
CA ARG A 80 7.15 -0.67 -6.11
C ARG A 80 7.22 -1.33 -7.47
N ILE A 81 7.16 -0.55 -8.52
CA ILE A 81 7.15 -0.99 -9.91
C ILE A 81 8.47 -0.59 -10.53
N ASP A 82 9.07 -1.50 -11.27
CA ASP A 82 10.30 -1.22 -12.02
C ASP A 82 10.01 -0.45 -13.32
N SER A 83 11.09 -0.14 -14.07
CA SER A 83 10.99 0.56 -15.35
C SER A 83 10.28 -0.23 -16.45
N GLN A 84 10.05 -1.52 -16.26
CA GLN A 84 9.37 -2.39 -17.21
C GLN A 84 7.86 -2.57 -16.88
N GLY A 85 7.43 -2.03 -15.76
CA GLY A 85 6.04 -2.14 -15.30
C GLY A 85 5.77 -3.37 -14.45
N VAL A 86 6.82 -4.03 -13.95
CA VAL A 86 6.70 -5.20 -13.07
C VAL A 86 6.64 -4.76 -11.62
N LEU A 87 5.64 -5.22 -10.90
CA LEU A 87 5.48 -5.02 -9.46
C LEU A 87 6.33 -6.03 -8.69
N HIS A 88 7.13 -5.55 -7.75
CA HIS A 88 7.99 -6.34 -6.89
C HIS A 88 7.53 -6.27 -5.44
N LEU A 89 7.24 -7.41 -4.83
CA LEU A 89 6.89 -7.53 -3.41
C LEU A 89 7.73 -8.61 -2.75
N VAL A 90 8.28 -8.31 -1.58
CA VAL A 90 9.18 -9.22 -0.85
C VAL A 90 8.61 -9.54 0.51
N SER A 91 8.63 -10.83 0.93
CA SER A 91 8.44 -11.26 2.30
C SER A 91 9.62 -12.11 2.78
N GLN A 92 10.07 -11.84 4.03
CA GLN A 92 11.14 -12.57 4.71
C GLN A 92 10.92 -12.61 6.24
N THR A 93 9.71 -12.35 6.69
CA THR A 93 9.38 -12.23 8.12
C THR A 93 9.06 -13.58 8.76
N GLY A 94 8.51 -14.50 7.99
CA GLY A 94 8.20 -15.86 8.42
C GLY A 94 9.43 -16.76 8.49
N ARG A 95 9.34 -17.82 9.30
CA ARG A 95 10.41 -18.82 9.42
C ARG A 95 10.45 -19.81 8.27
N SER A 96 9.31 -20.04 7.60
CA SER A 96 9.21 -20.94 6.46
C SER A 96 9.04 -20.18 5.16
N GLN A 97 9.46 -20.81 4.06
CA GLN A 97 9.24 -20.30 2.70
C GLN A 97 7.74 -20.24 2.38
N LEU A 98 6.97 -21.23 2.87
CA LEU A 98 5.54 -21.30 2.65
C LEU A 98 4.82 -20.11 3.29
N ASP A 99 5.10 -19.82 4.57
CA ASP A 99 4.50 -18.69 5.30
C ASP A 99 4.81 -17.36 4.59
N ASN A 100 6.05 -17.19 4.11
CA ASN A 100 6.46 -15.99 3.39
C ASN A 100 5.77 -15.89 2.01
N ARG A 101 5.51 -17.02 1.35
CA ARG A 101 4.76 -17.05 0.09
C ARG A 101 3.30 -16.65 0.30
N GLU A 102 2.66 -17.20 1.31
CA GLU A 102 1.27 -16.84 1.66
C GLU A 102 1.17 -15.37 2.05
N GLU A 103 2.10 -14.88 2.86
CA GLU A 103 2.14 -13.47 3.27
C GLU A 103 2.32 -12.52 2.10
N VAL A 104 3.21 -12.82 1.16
CA VAL A 104 3.45 -11.93 0.01
C VAL A 104 2.28 -11.93 -0.96
N VAL A 105 1.59 -13.06 -1.14
CA VAL A 105 0.36 -13.15 -1.94
C VAL A 105 -0.78 -12.35 -1.31
N GLU A 106 -0.98 -12.47 0.01
CA GLU A 106 -2.01 -11.70 0.70
C GLU A 106 -1.69 -10.19 0.70
N ARG A 107 -0.42 -9.83 0.81
CA ARG A 107 0.04 -8.44 0.67
C ARG A 107 -0.21 -7.91 -0.73
N PHE A 108 0.05 -8.71 -1.76
CA PHE A 108 -0.24 -8.38 -3.17
C PHE A 108 -1.74 -8.12 -3.35
N ARG A 109 -2.60 -9.05 -2.89
CA ARG A 109 -4.05 -8.93 -2.95
C ARG A 109 -4.53 -7.61 -2.36
N ARG A 110 -4.09 -7.27 -1.14
CA ARG A 110 -4.49 -6.03 -0.44
C ARG A 110 -3.99 -4.78 -1.16
N LEU A 111 -2.75 -4.78 -1.64
CA LEU A 111 -2.16 -3.63 -2.32
C LEU A 111 -2.85 -3.38 -3.67
N LEU A 112 -3.08 -4.42 -4.46
CA LEU A 112 -3.75 -4.29 -5.74
C LEU A 112 -5.21 -3.87 -5.57
N ALA A 113 -5.94 -4.47 -4.62
CA ALA A 113 -7.30 -4.06 -4.30
C ALA A 113 -7.38 -2.57 -3.91
N ALA A 114 -6.47 -2.09 -3.08
CA ALA A 114 -6.41 -0.68 -2.70
C ALA A 114 -6.05 0.23 -3.88
N ALA A 115 -5.14 -0.20 -4.75
CA ALA A 115 -4.70 0.56 -5.92
C ALA A 115 -5.77 0.68 -7.01
N LEU A 116 -6.70 -0.26 -7.07
CA LEU A 116 -7.83 -0.23 -8.02
C LEU A 116 -8.98 0.68 -7.57
N VAL A 117 -8.92 1.21 -6.35
CA VAL A 117 -9.92 2.18 -5.88
C VAL A 117 -9.53 3.59 -6.36
N PRO A 118 -10.38 4.26 -7.15
CA PRO A 118 -10.10 5.63 -7.59
C PRO A 118 -9.93 6.57 -6.41
N ALA A 119 -8.86 7.36 -6.42
CA ALA A 119 -8.63 8.35 -5.37
C ALA A 119 -9.74 9.40 -5.35
N LYS A 120 -10.37 9.60 -4.20
CA LYS A 120 -11.37 10.64 -4.03
C LYS A 120 -10.74 12.01 -4.30
N LYS A 121 -11.27 12.74 -5.28
CA LYS A 121 -10.82 14.10 -5.60
C LYS A 121 -10.98 15.01 -4.37
N ARG A 122 -9.86 15.49 -3.85
CA ARG A 122 -9.88 16.42 -2.70
C ARG A 122 -10.39 17.77 -3.15
N ALA A 123 -11.50 18.23 -2.56
CA ALA A 123 -11.94 19.61 -2.69
C ALA A 123 -11.05 20.50 -1.81
N SER A 124 -10.61 21.66 -2.34
CA SER A 124 -9.87 22.63 -1.56
C SER A 124 -10.77 23.21 -0.46
N THR A 125 -10.32 23.17 0.78
CA THR A 125 -11.04 23.76 1.91
C THR A 125 -10.62 25.21 2.12
N LYS A 126 -11.61 26.10 2.28
CA LYS A 126 -11.35 27.50 2.65
C LYS A 126 -11.13 27.58 4.17
N PRO A 127 -10.20 28.45 4.63
CA PRO A 127 -10.03 28.69 6.08
C PRO A 127 -11.32 29.15 6.72
N SER A 128 -11.66 28.62 7.89
CA SER A 128 -12.84 29.01 8.64
C SER A 128 -12.79 30.49 9.08
N ALA A 129 -13.96 31.11 9.32
CA ALA A 129 -14.04 32.47 9.79
C ALA A 129 -13.25 32.68 11.13
N ALA A 130 -13.34 31.70 12.04
CA ALA A 130 -12.59 31.70 13.29
C ALA A 130 -11.06 31.64 13.09
N SER A 131 -10.59 30.87 12.09
CA SER A 131 -9.16 30.81 11.74
C SER A 131 -8.66 32.16 11.19
N ARG A 132 -9.46 32.78 10.33
CA ARG A 132 -9.15 34.13 9.80
C ARG A 132 -9.10 35.18 10.91
N HIS A 133 -10.07 35.15 11.83
CA HIS A 133 -10.10 36.07 12.97
C HIS A 133 -8.88 35.89 13.87
N ARG A 134 -8.55 34.65 14.28
CA ARG A 134 -7.35 34.36 15.08
C ARG A 134 -6.06 34.86 14.42
N ARG A 135 -5.92 34.67 13.09
CA ARG A 135 -4.77 35.15 12.33
C ARG A 135 -4.69 36.69 12.35
N LEU A 136 -5.81 37.39 12.19
CA LEU A 136 -5.87 38.86 12.24
C LEU A 136 -5.51 39.39 13.63
N GLU A 137 -6.05 38.80 14.69
CA GLU A 137 -5.70 39.16 16.07
C GLU A 137 -4.22 38.96 16.38
N ALA A 138 -3.66 37.80 15.98
CA ALA A 138 -2.24 37.54 16.15
C ALA A 138 -1.36 38.54 15.37
N LYS A 139 -1.81 38.98 14.18
CA LYS A 139 -1.13 40.03 13.41
C LYS A 139 -1.22 41.39 14.12
N ARG A 140 -2.39 41.76 14.67
CA ARG A 140 -2.59 43.00 15.43
C ARG A 140 -1.72 43.04 16.68
N ARG A 141 -1.68 41.96 17.49
CA ARG A 141 -0.82 41.84 18.67
C ARG A 141 0.65 42.03 18.34
N ARG A 142 1.14 41.35 17.28
CA ARG A 142 2.54 41.50 16.82
C ARG A 142 2.83 42.94 16.35
N GLY A 143 1.90 43.56 15.63
CA GLY A 143 2.04 44.94 15.18
C GLY A 143 2.08 45.93 16.34
N HIS A 144 1.26 45.72 17.40
CA HIS A 144 1.29 46.53 18.61
C HIS A 144 2.62 46.36 19.35
N ALA A 145 3.08 45.14 19.58
CA ALA A 145 4.37 44.88 20.22
C ALA A 145 5.57 45.50 19.47
N LYS A 146 5.54 45.47 18.12
CA LYS A 146 6.59 46.16 17.32
C LYS A 146 6.56 47.66 17.46
N ARG A 147 5.35 48.28 17.56
CA ARG A 147 5.22 49.73 17.76
C ARG A 147 5.78 50.15 19.12
N LEU A 148 5.45 49.43 20.18
CA LEU A 148 5.97 49.73 21.54
C LEU A 148 7.49 49.64 21.60
N ARG A 149 8.10 48.64 20.99
CA ARG A 149 9.57 48.52 20.92
C ARG A 149 10.23 49.67 20.17
N ARG A 150 9.58 50.20 19.12
CA ARG A 150 10.11 51.31 18.35
C ARG A 150 10.03 52.65 19.12
N VAL A 151 9.02 52.83 19.95
CA VAL A 151 8.91 54.03 20.82
C VAL A 151 9.98 53.98 21.93
N ALA A 152 10.20 52.82 22.56
CA ALA A 152 11.19 52.63 23.60
C ALA A 152 12.68 52.74 23.13
N SER A 153 12.93 52.77 21.82
CA SER A 153 14.29 52.95 21.29
C SER A 153 14.64 54.38 20.87
N TYR A 154 13.76 55.35 21.17
CA TYR A 154 13.96 56.80 20.88
C TYR A 154 14.11 57.67 22.16
N ASP A 155 14.01 57.04 23.35
CA ASP A 155 14.35 57.62 24.64
C ASP A 155 15.69 57.09 25.13
#